data_59db625a179cd67a14be5d2d1f79701c
#
_entry.id   59db625a179cd67a14be5d2d1f79701c
#
_cell.length_a   1.000
_cell.length_b   1.000
_cell.length_c   1.000
_cell.angle_alpha   90.00
_cell.angle_beta   90.00
_cell.angle_gamma   90.00
#
_symmetry.space_group_name_H-M   'P 1'
#
loop_
_entity.id
_entity.type
_entity.pdbx_description
1 polymer ?
#
loop_
_entity_poly.entity_id
_entity_poly.type
_entity_poly.pdbx_seq_one_letter_code
_entity_poly.pdbx_strand_id
1 'polypeptide(L)'
;YEISACLVGSEMCIRDSHGSVHRNYCESCGKFYGLKEIMAQKGVPKCSCGGIIKPDVVLYEEGLDQNTIRKSIEAISNADVLIIGGTSLAVYPAAGLIDYYRGNKLVLINKSSTPKDSRADLIINDAIGKVLGQIVE
;
A
#
# COMPACT_ATOMS: atom_id res chain seq x y z
N TYR A 1 0.33 9.75 -0.66
CA TYR A 1 0.80 9.07 -1.88
C TYR A 1 0.22 7.66 -1.88
N GLU A 2 -0.80 7.49 -2.72
CA GLU A 2 -1.40 6.20 -2.95
C GLU A 2 -0.54 5.43 -3.94
N ILE A 3 -0.09 4.24 -3.60
CA ILE A 3 0.11 3.18 -4.58
C ILE A 3 0.10 1.85 -3.84
N SER A 4 -0.97 1.13 -3.93
CA SER A 4 -0.99 -0.31 -3.76
C SER A 4 -2.15 -0.86 -4.55
N ALA A 5 -2.01 -0.84 -5.87
CA ALA A 5 -2.89 -1.61 -6.72
C ALA A 5 -2.16 -2.91 -7.07
N CYS A 6 -2.60 -4.02 -6.53
CA CYS A 6 -2.19 -5.34 -6.96
C CYS A 6 -3.26 -5.84 -7.93
N LEU A 7 -2.95 -5.84 -9.22
CA LEU A 7 -3.80 -6.42 -10.25
C LEU A 7 -3.45 -7.91 -10.36
N VAL A 8 -4.35 -8.77 -9.91
CA VAL A 8 -4.22 -10.22 -10.10
C VAL A 8 -5.49 -10.75 -10.75
N GLY A 9 -5.40 -11.10 -12.01
CA GLY A 9 -6.52 -11.66 -12.78
C GLY A 9 -7.70 -10.71 -12.93
N SER A 10 -8.93 -11.22 -12.80
CA SER A 10 -10.18 -10.46 -12.89
C SER A 10 -10.56 -9.75 -11.59
N GLU A 11 -9.79 -9.89 -10.52
CA GLU A 11 -10.07 -9.30 -9.21
C GLU A 11 -8.92 -8.40 -8.76
N MET A 12 -9.25 -7.14 -8.50
CA MET A 12 -8.33 -6.17 -7.91
C MET A 12 -8.36 -6.31 -6.39
N CYS A 13 -7.27 -6.80 -5.82
CA CYS A 13 -7.06 -6.86 -4.38
C CYS A 13 -6.20 -5.68 -3.92
N ILE A 14 -6.79 -4.75 -3.16
CA ILE A 14 -6.05 -3.66 -2.53
C ILE A 14 -5.71 -4.06 -1.10
N ARG A 15 -4.42 -3.94 -0.74
CA ARG A 15 -3.90 -4.18 0.60
C ARG A 15 -3.10 -2.98 1.06
N ASP A 16 -3.76 -2.09 1.78
CA ASP A 16 -3.13 -0.89 2.32
C ASP A 16 -2.44 -1.24 3.65
N SER A 17 -1.13 -1.54 3.60
CA SER A 17 -0.37 -1.89 4.82
C SER A 17 -0.33 -0.76 5.84
N HIS A 18 -0.43 0.49 5.39
CA HIS A 18 -0.45 1.68 6.24
C HIS A 18 -1.85 2.27 6.42
N GLY A 19 -2.90 1.59 5.94
CA GLY A 19 -4.28 2.02 6.07
C GLY A 19 -4.71 3.07 5.04
N SER A 20 -5.81 3.78 5.32
CA SER A 20 -6.40 4.74 4.40
C SER A 20 -7.12 5.87 5.12
N VAL A 21 -6.95 7.10 4.65
CA VAL A 21 -7.68 8.28 5.14
C VAL A 21 -9.18 8.25 4.78
N HIS A 22 -9.59 7.37 3.87
CA HIS A 22 -11.00 7.20 3.50
C HIS A 22 -11.78 6.43 4.57
N ARG A 23 -11.11 5.72 5.46
CA ARG A 23 -11.68 5.03 6.62
C ARG A 23 -11.28 5.77 7.89
N ASN A 24 -12.26 6.09 8.72
CA ASN A 24 -12.01 6.80 9.97
C ASN A 24 -12.88 6.20 11.06
N TYR A 25 -12.35 6.06 12.26
CA TYR A 25 -13.05 5.43 13.37
C TYR A 25 -12.94 6.28 14.63
N CYS A 26 -14.03 6.28 15.41
CA CYS A 26 -14.01 6.86 16.74
C CYS A 26 -13.19 5.98 17.67
N GLU A 27 -12.18 6.55 18.34
CA GLU A 27 -11.34 5.82 19.28
C GLU A 27 -12.08 5.32 20.53
N SER A 28 -13.22 5.95 20.87
CA SER A 28 -13.99 5.58 22.08
C SER A 28 -15.06 4.52 21.79
N CYS A 29 -15.77 4.58 20.67
CA CYS A 29 -16.90 3.70 20.40
C CYS A 29 -16.78 2.89 19.09
N GLY A 30 -15.71 3.04 18.33
CA GLY A 30 -15.45 2.31 17.09
C GLY A 30 -16.36 2.69 15.91
N LYS A 31 -17.22 3.71 16.05
CA LYS A 31 -18.13 4.13 14.98
C LYS A 31 -17.34 4.60 13.76
N PHE A 32 -17.70 4.09 12.58
CA PHE A 32 -17.10 4.46 11.29
C PHE A 32 -17.58 5.84 10.81
N TYR A 33 -16.68 6.57 10.16
CA TYR A 33 -16.93 7.85 9.49
C TYR A 33 -16.23 7.90 8.14
N GLY A 34 -16.96 8.27 7.11
CA GLY A 34 -16.41 8.50 5.78
C GLY A 34 -15.65 9.82 5.69
N LEU A 35 -14.79 9.95 4.65
CA LEU A 35 -13.98 11.15 4.44
C LEU A 35 -14.82 12.43 4.35
N LYS A 36 -16.01 12.37 3.70
CA LYS A 36 -16.90 13.53 3.57
C LYS A 36 -17.38 14.05 4.93
N GLU A 37 -17.69 13.14 5.85
CA GLU A 37 -18.15 13.49 7.21
C GLU A 37 -17.05 14.14 8.02
N ILE A 38 -15.80 13.67 7.84
CA ILE A 38 -14.62 14.26 8.48
C ILE A 38 -14.33 15.65 7.94
N MET A 39 -14.32 15.81 6.61
CA MET A 39 -14.06 17.09 5.95
C MET A 39 -15.13 18.16 6.23
N ALA A 40 -16.33 17.77 6.62
CA ALA A 40 -17.40 18.69 7.02
C ALA A 40 -17.18 19.29 8.43
N GLN A 41 -16.32 18.68 9.24
CA GLN A 41 -16.01 19.18 10.58
C GLN A 41 -14.81 20.13 10.56
N LYS A 42 -14.84 21.17 11.40
CA LYS A 42 -13.71 22.08 11.59
C LYS A 42 -12.90 21.67 12.82
N GLY A 43 -11.59 21.67 12.66
CA GLY A 43 -10.66 21.30 13.74
C GLY A 43 -10.53 19.79 13.91
N VAL A 44 -10.36 19.33 15.15
CA VAL A 44 -10.24 17.88 15.45
C VAL A 44 -11.62 17.21 15.35
N PRO A 45 -11.81 16.24 14.44
CA PRO A 45 -13.09 15.61 14.24
C PRO A 45 -13.54 14.84 15.50
N LYS A 46 -14.83 15.00 15.85
CA LYS A 46 -15.44 14.35 17.00
C LYS A 46 -16.66 13.52 16.64
N CYS A 47 -16.77 12.40 17.30
CA CYS A 47 -17.91 11.50 17.24
C CYS A 47 -19.10 12.06 18.04
N SER A 48 -20.30 11.59 17.73
CA SER A 48 -21.51 11.87 18.51
C SER A 48 -21.42 11.42 19.98
N CYS A 49 -20.52 10.48 20.32
CA CYS A 49 -20.23 10.08 21.69
C CYS A 49 -19.22 10.99 22.40
N GLY A 50 -18.69 12.03 21.74
CA GLY A 50 -17.67 12.93 22.26
C GLY A 50 -16.23 12.48 22.03
N GLY A 51 -16.00 11.24 21.58
CA GLY A 51 -14.68 10.69 21.30
C GLY A 51 -14.02 11.30 20.06
N ILE A 52 -12.70 11.29 20.01
CA ILE A 52 -11.92 11.73 18.84
C ILE A 52 -12.06 10.70 17.71
N ILE A 53 -12.15 11.19 16.49
CA ILE A 53 -12.15 10.34 15.30
C ILE A 53 -10.76 10.34 14.71
N LYS A 54 -10.14 9.15 14.61
CA LYS A 54 -8.82 8.93 14.02
C LYS A 54 -8.98 8.29 12.64
N PRO A 55 -8.20 8.72 11.63
CA PRO A 55 -8.11 7.98 10.37
C PRO A 55 -7.49 6.59 10.61
N ASP A 56 -7.94 5.62 9.83
CA ASP A 56 -7.39 4.27 9.79
C ASP A 56 -6.02 4.27 9.07
N VAL A 57 -5.07 4.94 9.69
CA VAL A 57 -3.70 5.10 9.19
C VAL A 57 -2.73 4.72 10.28
N VAL A 58 -1.75 3.88 9.93
CA VAL A 58 -0.65 3.49 10.81
C VAL A 58 0.32 4.66 10.94
N LEU A 59 0.53 5.14 12.16
CA LEU A 59 1.46 6.21 12.49
C LEU A 59 2.84 5.65 12.85
N TYR A 60 3.81 6.54 13.06
CA TYR A 60 5.13 6.17 13.58
C TYR A 60 4.98 5.45 14.92
N GLU A 61 5.78 4.40 15.12
CA GLU A 61 5.77 3.53 16.31
C GLU A 61 4.53 2.60 16.43
N GLU A 62 3.53 2.74 15.56
CA GLU A 62 2.42 1.79 15.47
C GLU A 62 2.81 0.58 14.60
N GLY A 63 2.43 -0.64 15.02
CA GLY A 63 2.66 -1.86 14.25
C GLY A 63 1.70 -1.98 13.08
N LEU A 64 2.20 -2.49 11.95
CA LEU A 64 1.35 -2.84 10.81
C LEU A 64 0.40 -4.00 11.14
N ASP A 65 -0.79 -4.01 10.53
CA ASP A 65 -1.74 -5.11 10.68
C ASP A 65 -1.14 -6.44 10.19
N GLN A 66 -1.01 -7.39 11.11
CA GLN A 66 -0.39 -8.69 10.86
C GLN A 66 -1.16 -9.52 9.82
N ASN A 67 -2.48 -9.36 9.74
CA ASN A 67 -3.30 -10.05 8.74
C ASN A 67 -3.03 -9.51 7.34
N THR A 68 -2.90 -8.20 7.21
CA THR A 68 -2.55 -7.54 5.94
C THR A 68 -1.16 -7.97 5.48
N ILE A 69 -0.17 -7.98 6.37
CA ILE A 69 1.18 -8.47 6.07
C ILE A 69 1.16 -9.93 5.63
N ARG A 70 0.51 -10.81 6.38
CA ARG A 70 0.41 -12.23 6.03
C ARG A 70 -0.22 -12.47 4.66
N LYS A 71 -1.34 -11.81 4.37
CA LYS A 71 -2.01 -11.89 3.06
C LYS A 71 -1.15 -11.32 1.93
N SER A 72 -0.35 -10.29 2.21
CA SER A 72 0.59 -9.72 1.23
C SER A 72 1.72 -10.70 0.91
N ILE A 73 2.29 -11.33 1.93
CA ILE A 73 3.32 -12.38 1.76
C ILE A 73 2.76 -13.55 0.94
N GLU A 74 1.55 -14.01 1.26
CA GLU A 74 0.89 -15.09 0.54
C GLU A 74 0.69 -14.75 -0.95
N ALA A 75 0.17 -13.55 -1.24
CA ALA A 75 -0.02 -13.09 -2.60
C ALA A 75 1.29 -12.97 -3.38
N ILE A 76 2.33 -12.41 -2.77
CA ILE A 76 3.66 -12.27 -3.38
C ILE A 76 4.30 -13.63 -3.65
N SER A 77 4.18 -14.57 -2.70
CA SER A 77 4.76 -15.92 -2.82
C SER A 77 4.11 -16.73 -3.94
N ASN A 78 2.84 -16.48 -4.25
CA ASN A 78 2.05 -17.18 -5.25
C ASN A 78 1.96 -16.42 -6.60
N ALA A 79 2.56 -15.25 -6.70
CA ALA A 79 2.51 -14.46 -7.92
C ALA A 79 3.40 -15.04 -9.02
N ASP A 80 2.88 -15.14 -10.25
CA ASP A 80 3.65 -15.51 -11.44
C ASP A 80 4.56 -14.37 -11.89
N VAL A 81 4.08 -13.13 -11.74
CA VAL A 81 4.81 -11.90 -12.06
C VAL A 81 4.68 -10.94 -10.88
N LEU A 82 5.81 -10.41 -10.42
CA LEU A 82 5.82 -9.35 -9.42
C LEU A 82 6.30 -8.05 -10.06
N ILE A 83 5.44 -7.03 -10.04
CA ILE A 83 5.79 -5.69 -10.50
C ILE A 83 5.90 -4.77 -9.29
N ILE A 84 7.04 -4.15 -9.11
CA ILE A 84 7.31 -3.19 -8.05
C ILE A 84 7.56 -1.82 -8.68
N GLY A 85 6.90 -0.80 -8.19
CA GLY A 85 7.04 0.53 -8.76
C GLY A 85 6.90 1.68 -7.77
N GLY A 86 7.59 2.78 -8.06
CA GLY A 86 7.47 4.04 -7.31
C GLY A 86 7.96 3.98 -5.86
N THR A 87 8.92 3.12 -5.55
CA THR A 87 9.45 2.95 -4.18
C THR A 87 10.97 2.92 -4.16
N SER A 88 11.57 3.40 -3.06
CA SER A 88 13.01 3.30 -2.85
C SER A 88 13.48 1.88 -2.48
N LEU A 89 12.58 0.99 -2.08
CA LEU A 89 12.88 -0.34 -1.50
C LEU A 89 13.91 -0.30 -0.35
N ALA A 90 13.92 0.79 0.40
CA ALA A 90 14.83 1.01 1.53
C ALA A 90 14.13 0.95 2.89
N VAL A 91 12.79 1.10 2.93
CA VAL A 91 12.01 1.19 4.16
C VAL A 91 11.42 -0.16 4.54
N TYR A 92 11.80 -0.67 5.70
CA TYR A 92 11.27 -1.92 6.26
C TYR A 92 10.00 -1.64 7.11
N PRO A 93 9.05 -2.61 7.18
CA PRO A 93 9.14 -3.99 6.67
C PRO A 93 8.81 -4.14 5.18
N ALA A 94 8.27 -3.13 4.50
CA ALA A 94 7.80 -3.24 3.11
C ALA A 94 8.90 -3.68 2.14
N ALA A 95 10.12 -3.15 2.29
CA ALA A 95 11.27 -3.54 1.47
C ALA A 95 11.64 -5.03 1.59
N GLY A 96 11.29 -5.68 2.70
CA GLY A 96 11.53 -7.11 2.93
C GLY A 96 10.51 -8.01 2.24
N LEU A 97 9.37 -7.49 1.80
CA LEU A 97 8.32 -8.30 1.15
C LEU A 97 8.79 -8.91 -0.18
N ILE A 98 9.71 -8.26 -0.88
CA ILE A 98 10.30 -8.79 -2.12
C ILE A 98 11.00 -10.14 -1.91
N ASP A 99 11.51 -10.39 -0.71
CA ASP A 99 12.25 -11.61 -0.38
C ASP A 99 11.36 -12.86 -0.33
N TYR A 100 10.04 -12.69 -0.29
CA TYR A 100 9.07 -13.78 -0.36
C TYR A 100 8.69 -14.17 -1.80
N TYR A 101 9.04 -13.35 -2.80
CA TYR A 101 8.78 -13.71 -4.19
C TYR A 101 9.65 -14.88 -4.63
N ARG A 102 9.02 -15.90 -5.22
CA ARG A 102 9.65 -17.16 -5.63
C ARG A 102 9.66 -17.37 -7.15
N GLY A 103 9.05 -16.45 -7.89
CA GLY A 103 9.01 -16.51 -9.34
C GLY A 103 10.29 -16.00 -10.00
N ASN A 104 10.27 -15.93 -11.32
CA ASN A 104 11.37 -15.50 -12.18
C ASN A 104 10.96 -14.36 -13.11
N LYS A 105 9.97 -13.58 -12.73
CA LYS A 105 9.47 -12.43 -13.51
C LYS A 105 9.25 -11.23 -12.58
N LEU A 106 10.35 -10.75 -12.00
CA LEU A 106 10.36 -9.57 -11.15
C LEU A 106 10.66 -8.33 -12.00
N VAL A 107 9.71 -7.43 -12.07
CA VAL A 107 9.83 -6.15 -12.80
C VAL A 107 9.94 -5.01 -11.81
N LEU A 108 10.94 -4.17 -11.96
CA LEU A 108 11.14 -2.98 -11.15
C LEU A 108 10.98 -1.72 -12.01
N ILE A 109 9.99 -0.90 -11.69
CA ILE A 109 9.71 0.37 -12.40
C ILE A 109 9.95 1.51 -11.43
N ASN A 110 11.06 2.21 -11.56
CA ASN A 110 11.40 3.31 -10.66
C ASN A 110 12.28 4.36 -11.36
N LYS A 111 12.17 5.63 -10.97
CA LYS A 111 12.98 6.70 -11.56
C LYS A 111 14.46 6.60 -11.20
N SER A 112 14.74 6.09 -10.00
CA SER A 112 16.09 5.97 -9.46
C SER A 112 16.41 4.52 -9.17
N SER A 113 17.70 4.16 -9.15
CA SER A 113 18.16 2.86 -8.73
C SER A 113 17.78 2.56 -7.27
N THR A 114 17.61 1.29 -6.96
CA THR A 114 17.28 0.79 -5.63
C THR A 114 18.27 -0.25 -5.15
N PRO A 115 18.37 -0.48 -3.83
CA PRO A 115 19.24 -1.54 -3.29
C PRO A 115 18.89 -2.96 -3.76
N LYS A 116 17.71 -3.13 -4.36
CA LYS A 116 17.18 -4.44 -4.81
C LYS A 116 17.23 -4.63 -6.33
N ASP A 117 17.83 -3.70 -7.07
CA ASP A 117 17.93 -3.78 -8.54
C ASP A 117 18.54 -5.10 -9.03
N SER A 118 19.55 -5.62 -8.33
CA SER A 118 20.19 -6.88 -8.69
C SER A 118 19.28 -8.12 -8.62
N ARG A 119 18.12 -8.00 -8.03
CA ARG A 119 17.10 -9.08 -7.95
C ARG A 119 16.07 -9.05 -9.05
N ALA A 120 15.96 -7.91 -9.76
CA ALA A 120 14.98 -7.74 -10.80
C ALA A 120 15.42 -8.41 -12.11
N ASP A 121 14.49 -9.10 -12.77
CA ASP A 121 14.69 -9.65 -14.10
C ASP A 121 14.54 -8.56 -15.18
N LEU A 122 13.76 -7.52 -14.89
CA LEU A 122 13.59 -6.34 -15.74
C LEU A 122 13.55 -5.06 -14.91
N ILE A 123 14.38 -4.09 -15.26
CA ILE A 123 14.41 -2.75 -14.66
C ILE A 123 13.99 -1.73 -15.71
N ILE A 124 13.03 -0.88 -15.36
CA ILE A 124 12.58 0.24 -16.19
C ILE A 124 12.78 1.54 -15.41
N ASN A 125 13.74 2.35 -15.83
CA ASN A 125 14.07 3.62 -15.17
C ASN A 125 13.21 4.77 -15.72
N ASP A 126 11.92 4.79 -15.36
CA ASP A 126 10.99 5.85 -15.75
C ASP A 126 9.88 6.01 -14.70
N ALA A 127 9.01 7.00 -14.90
CA ALA A 127 7.83 7.21 -14.06
C ALA A 127 6.82 6.08 -14.25
N ILE A 128 6.39 5.43 -13.16
CA ILE A 128 5.47 4.28 -13.22
C ILE A 128 4.17 4.60 -13.98
N GLY A 129 3.59 5.78 -13.78
CA GLY A 129 2.37 6.19 -14.49
C GLY A 129 2.57 6.30 -16.00
N LYS A 130 3.76 6.74 -16.46
CA LYS A 130 4.09 6.78 -17.89
C LYS A 130 4.25 5.38 -18.46
N VAL A 131 4.97 4.50 -17.75
CA VAL A 131 5.22 3.12 -18.20
C VAL A 131 3.91 2.34 -18.27
N LEU A 132 3.11 2.36 -17.20
CA LEU A 132 1.84 1.62 -17.16
C LEU A 132 0.80 2.21 -18.12
N GLY A 133 0.77 3.53 -18.33
CA GLY A 133 -0.11 4.16 -19.31
C GLY A 133 0.17 3.81 -20.76
N GLN A 134 1.33 3.20 -21.07
CA GLN A 134 1.64 2.67 -22.41
C GLN A 134 1.24 1.21 -22.59
N ILE A 135 0.91 0.52 -21.51
CA ILE A 135 0.62 -0.93 -21.51
C ILE A 135 -0.89 -1.17 -21.37
N VAL A 136 -1.58 -0.27 -20.66
CA VAL A 136 -3.03 -0.37 -20.43
C VAL A 136 -3.73 0.58 -21.39
N GLU A 137 -4.32 0.05 -22.44
CA GLU A 137 -5.26 0.74 -23.31
C GLU A 137 -6.67 0.77 -22.71
#